data_6b02a509ff99069c826746693f191993
#
_entry.id   6b02a509ff99069c826746693f191993
#
_cell.length_a   1.000
_cell.length_b   1.000
_cell.length_c   1.000
_cell.angle_alpha   90.00
_cell.angle_beta   90.00
_cell.angle_gamma   90.00
#
_symmetry.space_group_name_H-M   'P 1'
#
loop_
_entity.id
_entity.type
_entity.pdbx_description
1 polymer ?
#
loop_
_entity_poly.entity_id
_entity_poly.type
_entity_poly.pdbx_seq_one_letter_code
_entity_poly.pdbx_strand_id
1 'polypeptide(L)'
;MANPLKQLAGQTMIYGLSTILARIINFLFVPIYTRLLTPESYGVVTEFMAYIAVLQVVLVLGLETGCFRFANKEGIDPNKVYSNAFVTVFAISATFLALMLAFAGPIAGTLGYEGYGSCIKYVGGILALDSVTAILFARLRQENKALKFAVIKTLKIITETAANLILFLWFPKHVSSAEWLLNFIPATPDFSYVIFSIFISCVVCGLVFIPDFMRLSFRLDPKLLKQMLAYSIPLMVAALPGIVNDFLDRILFRYFDTNAEAWRSSLGLYQAAVKLAVIMNLFIQMFRYAAEPFFFRRAKEKDSKQLYASVQEYFTAFCGLVFLGVILYIDIIALILGPQFRSAVGVVPIMLLSYMILGMLFNVSMWYKLSGKTDMAIWITLAGLAVTAVIIVLFMPKYSYWAAAYGHLASYVVMFAISAVLGAKYYPIPYRWGRLALMIISMGAVYGASLLLDRVFFADVILGQSPVGMVIAKLGVHTALILLYVASVWYVIRKRRS
;
A
#
# COMPACT_ATOMS: atom_id res chain seq x y z
N MET A 1 -2.07 34.75 -17.96
CA MET A 1 -1.43 33.39 -18.02
C MET A 1 -1.54 32.74 -16.63
N ALA A 2 -2.09 31.53 -16.55
CA ALA A 2 -2.16 30.82 -15.25
C ALA A 2 -0.74 30.51 -14.77
N ASN A 3 -0.48 30.77 -13.47
CA ASN A 3 0.82 30.51 -12.87
C ASN A 3 1.17 29.01 -13.01
N PRO A 4 2.26 28.62 -13.74
CA PRO A 4 2.60 27.22 -14.00
C PRO A 4 2.73 26.37 -12.73
N LEU A 5 3.14 26.99 -11.61
CA LEU A 5 3.23 26.32 -10.31
C LEU A 5 1.85 26.02 -9.71
N LYS A 6 0.85 26.90 -9.92
CA LYS A 6 -0.53 26.67 -9.46
C LYS A 6 -1.19 25.56 -10.26
N GLN A 7 -0.92 25.50 -11.56
CA GLN A 7 -1.40 24.43 -12.45
C GLN A 7 -0.77 23.08 -12.08
N LEU A 8 0.54 23.04 -11.87
CA LEU A 8 1.25 21.81 -11.43
C LEU A 8 0.74 21.31 -10.07
N ALA A 9 0.55 22.23 -9.10
CA ALA A 9 0.01 21.88 -7.78
C ALA A 9 -1.41 21.32 -7.89
N GLY A 10 -2.28 21.94 -8.72
CA GLY A 10 -3.64 21.46 -8.96
C GLY A 10 -3.67 20.07 -9.60
N GLN A 11 -2.83 19.82 -10.61
CA GLN A 11 -2.73 18.51 -11.25
C GLN A 11 -2.22 17.44 -10.30
N THR A 12 -1.16 17.72 -9.54
CA THR A 12 -0.61 16.80 -8.52
C THR A 12 -1.67 16.45 -7.48
N MET A 13 -2.50 17.43 -7.08
CA MET A 13 -3.59 17.21 -6.14
C MET A 13 -4.67 16.30 -6.73
N ILE A 14 -5.04 16.46 -8.01
CA ILE A 14 -6.03 15.60 -8.68
C ILE A 14 -5.52 14.15 -8.78
N TYR A 15 -4.27 13.95 -9.21
CA TYR A 15 -3.67 12.62 -9.29
C TYR A 15 -3.52 11.95 -7.91
N GLY A 16 -3.09 12.71 -6.91
CA GLY A 16 -2.95 12.22 -5.53
C GLY A 16 -4.29 11.86 -4.91
N LEU A 17 -5.27 12.75 -5.02
CA LEU A 17 -6.60 12.57 -4.43
C LEU A 17 -7.33 11.34 -5.01
N SER A 18 -7.26 11.13 -6.34
CA SER A 18 -7.86 9.94 -6.97
C SER A 18 -7.24 8.63 -6.48
N THR A 19 -5.94 8.63 -6.18
CA THR A 19 -5.24 7.46 -5.65
C THR A 19 -5.56 7.21 -4.16
N ILE A 20 -5.69 8.28 -3.37
CA ILE A 20 -6.06 8.21 -1.96
C ILE A 20 -7.52 7.75 -1.82
N LEU A 21 -8.41 8.25 -2.67
CA LEU A 21 -9.83 7.85 -2.68
C LEU A 21 -10.00 6.33 -2.85
N ALA A 22 -9.24 5.72 -3.77
CA ALA A 22 -9.22 4.26 -3.94
C ALA A 22 -8.93 3.52 -2.63
N ARG A 23 -7.95 4.00 -1.88
CA ARG A 23 -7.54 3.37 -0.61
C ARG A 23 -8.54 3.56 0.50
N ILE A 24 -9.17 4.73 0.57
CA ILE A 24 -10.26 5.00 1.53
C ILE A 24 -11.44 4.07 1.24
N ILE A 25 -11.84 3.93 -0.03
CA ILE A 25 -12.94 3.05 -0.41
C ILE A 25 -12.59 1.59 -0.08
N ASN A 26 -11.39 1.12 -0.42
CA ASN A 26 -10.94 -0.23 -0.05
C ASN A 26 -10.93 -0.46 1.48
N PHE A 27 -10.61 0.57 2.27
CA PHE A 27 -10.73 0.51 3.72
C PHE A 27 -12.20 0.38 4.17
N LEU A 28 -13.12 1.12 3.55
CA LEU A 28 -14.55 1.06 3.86
C LEU A 28 -15.19 -0.32 3.52
N PHE A 29 -14.56 -1.12 2.67
CA PHE A 29 -14.99 -2.50 2.40
C PHE A 29 -14.57 -3.51 3.47
N VAL A 30 -13.62 -3.17 4.33
CA VAL A 30 -13.14 -4.09 5.38
C VAL A 30 -14.28 -4.61 6.28
N PRO A 31 -15.23 -3.78 6.76
CA PRO A 31 -16.38 -4.28 7.53
C PRO A 31 -17.24 -5.28 6.77
N ILE A 32 -17.40 -5.12 5.46
CA ILE A 32 -18.20 -6.00 4.61
C ILE A 32 -17.49 -7.33 4.45
N TYR A 33 -16.23 -7.31 4.02
CA TYR A 33 -15.44 -8.51 3.80
C TYR A 33 -15.27 -9.34 5.08
N THR A 34 -14.96 -8.70 6.19
CA THR A 34 -14.71 -9.40 7.46
C THR A 34 -15.99 -9.92 8.15
N ARG A 35 -17.16 -9.52 7.70
CA ARG A 35 -18.44 -10.09 8.16
C ARG A 35 -19.01 -11.16 7.24
N LEU A 36 -18.70 -11.12 5.95
CA LEU A 36 -19.25 -12.02 4.93
C LEU A 36 -18.27 -13.11 4.48
N LEU A 37 -16.97 -12.89 4.60
CA LEU A 37 -15.93 -13.87 4.31
C LEU A 37 -15.42 -14.52 5.59
N THR A 38 -14.97 -15.77 5.48
CA THR A 38 -14.18 -16.43 6.51
C THR A 38 -12.75 -15.88 6.52
N PRO A 39 -11.99 -16.00 7.64
CA PRO A 39 -10.57 -15.65 7.67
C PRO A 39 -9.76 -16.34 6.57
N GLU A 40 -10.07 -17.60 6.27
CA GLU A 40 -9.43 -18.35 5.19
C GLU A 40 -9.66 -17.68 3.82
N SER A 41 -10.91 -17.42 3.45
CA SER A 41 -11.24 -16.73 2.19
C SER A 41 -10.58 -15.36 2.09
N TYR A 42 -10.55 -14.60 3.18
CA TYR A 42 -9.90 -13.29 3.21
C TYR A 42 -8.37 -13.41 3.05
N GLY A 43 -7.77 -14.45 3.62
CA GLY A 43 -6.35 -14.78 3.44
C GLY A 43 -6.03 -15.05 1.96
N VAL A 44 -6.87 -15.85 1.28
CA VAL A 44 -6.72 -16.11 -0.16
C VAL A 44 -6.79 -14.84 -0.99
N VAL A 45 -7.74 -13.93 -0.71
CA VAL A 45 -7.78 -12.61 -1.39
C VAL A 45 -6.46 -11.90 -1.27
N THR A 46 -5.88 -11.84 -0.06
CA THR A 46 -4.66 -11.09 0.19
C THR A 46 -3.42 -11.73 -0.45
N GLU A 47 -3.38 -13.08 -0.55
CA GLU A 47 -2.34 -13.79 -1.27
C GLU A 47 -2.40 -13.49 -2.78
N PHE A 48 -3.58 -13.59 -3.40
CA PHE A 48 -3.74 -13.23 -4.81
C PHE A 48 -3.36 -11.78 -5.10
N MET A 49 -3.73 -10.86 -4.20
CA MET A 49 -3.33 -9.45 -4.33
C MET A 49 -1.81 -9.26 -4.26
N ALA A 50 -1.10 -10.07 -3.46
CA ALA A 50 0.35 -10.04 -3.42
C ALA A 50 0.97 -10.52 -4.74
N TYR A 51 0.49 -11.62 -5.30
CA TYR A 51 0.93 -12.08 -6.62
C TYR A 51 0.64 -11.05 -7.72
N ILE A 52 -0.56 -10.46 -7.74
CA ILE A 52 -0.91 -9.41 -8.70
C ILE A 52 0.05 -8.22 -8.58
N ALA A 53 0.34 -7.74 -7.37
CA ALA A 53 1.20 -6.59 -7.15
C ALA A 53 2.64 -6.82 -7.65
N VAL A 54 3.21 -7.99 -7.39
CA VAL A 54 4.58 -8.33 -7.82
C VAL A 54 4.66 -8.58 -9.33
N LEU A 55 3.73 -9.39 -9.87
CA LEU A 55 3.73 -9.73 -11.29
C LEU A 55 3.44 -8.53 -12.20
N GLN A 56 2.59 -7.60 -11.76
CA GLN A 56 2.29 -6.38 -12.53
C GLN A 56 3.54 -5.55 -12.79
N VAL A 57 4.45 -5.43 -11.82
CA VAL A 57 5.71 -4.69 -11.99
C VAL A 57 6.58 -5.34 -13.05
N VAL A 58 6.62 -6.67 -13.06
CA VAL A 58 7.37 -7.43 -14.07
C VAL A 58 6.76 -7.28 -15.45
N LEU A 59 5.43 -7.38 -15.57
CA LEU A 59 4.73 -7.27 -16.88
C LEU A 59 4.86 -5.89 -17.53
N VAL A 60 4.91 -4.83 -16.72
CA VAL A 60 5.05 -3.44 -17.21
C VAL A 60 6.51 -3.10 -17.56
N LEU A 61 7.51 -3.89 -17.11
CA LEU A 61 8.94 -3.71 -17.41
C LEU A 61 9.51 -2.31 -17.02
N GLY A 62 8.87 -1.58 -16.11
CA GLY A 62 9.25 -0.20 -15.77
C GLY A 62 9.02 0.81 -16.89
N LEU A 63 8.33 0.42 -17.98
CA LEU A 63 8.09 1.25 -19.16
C LEU A 63 7.22 2.49 -18.87
N GLU A 64 6.42 2.48 -17.80
CA GLU A 64 5.71 3.71 -17.36
C GLU A 64 6.68 4.88 -17.17
N THR A 65 7.77 4.64 -16.42
CA THR A 65 8.78 5.66 -16.14
C THR A 65 9.65 5.92 -17.38
N GLY A 66 9.97 4.87 -18.14
CA GLY A 66 10.69 4.99 -19.39
C GLY A 66 9.97 5.90 -20.38
N CYS A 67 8.66 5.74 -20.53
CA CYS A 67 7.85 6.60 -21.40
C CYS A 67 7.97 8.08 -21.05
N PHE A 68 7.91 8.45 -19.75
CA PHE A 68 8.07 9.83 -19.32
C PHE A 68 9.42 10.42 -19.74
N ARG A 69 10.50 9.66 -19.58
CA ARG A 69 11.83 10.10 -19.96
C ARG A 69 11.97 10.31 -21.46
N PHE A 70 11.57 9.32 -22.25
CA PHE A 70 11.79 9.33 -23.70
C PHE A 70 10.80 10.23 -24.44
N ALA A 71 9.55 10.36 -23.96
CA ALA A 71 8.56 11.26 -24.56
C ALA A 71 8.89 12.76 -24.36
N ASN A 72 9.71 13.10 -23.37
CA ASN A 72 10.17 14.47 -23.14
C ASN A 72 11.59 14.74 -23.71
N LYS A 73 12.18 13.79 -24.46
CA LYS A 73 13.49 13.96 -25.06
C LYS A 73 13.33 14.66 -26.41
N GLU A 74 14.14 15.71 -26.66
CA GLU A 74 14.15 16.44 -27.92
C GLU A 74 14.40 15.50 -29.13
N GLY A 75 13.65 15.70 -30.19
CA GLY A 75 13.76 14.93 -31.43
C GLY A 75 13.07 13.57 -31.44
N ILE A 76 12.41 13.18 -30.35
CA ILE A 76 11.62 11.94 -30.29
C ILE A 76 10.12 12.25 -30.28
N ASP A 77 9.37 11.63 -31.20
CA ASP A 77 7.91 11.74 -31.20
C ASP A 77 7.31 10.96 -30.02
N PRO A 78 6.58 11.62 -29.10
CA PRO A 78 5.91 10.96 -27.98
C PRO A 78 4.98 9.81 -28.41
N ASN A 79 4.29 9.92 -29.56
CA ASN A 79 3.43 8.85 -30.04
C ASN A 79 4.21 7.57 -30.37
N LYS A 80 5.42 7.67 -30.91
CA LYS A 80 6.28 6.50 -31.14
C LYS A 80 6.71 5.86 -29.83
N VAL A 81 7.02 6.66 -28.81
CA VAL A 81 7.39 6.17 -27.47
C VAL A 81 6.25 5.35 -26.86
N TYR A 82 5.05 5.94 -26.81
CA TYR A 82 3.91 5.24 -26.22
C TYR A 82 3.43 4.06 -27.07
N SER A 83 3.55 4.12 -28.40
CA SER A 83 3.24 2.99 -29.28
C SER A 83 4.20 1.81 -29.05
N ASN A 84 5.51 2.07 -28.94
CA ASN A 84 6.50 1.02 -28.62
C ASN A 84 6.23 0.38 -27.27
N ALA A 85 6.03 1.18 -26.22
CA ALA A 85 5.73 0.67 -24.89
C ALA A 85 4.43 -0.13 -24.87
N PHE A 86 3.39 0.40 -25.50
CA PHE A 86 2.08 -0.24 -25.56
C PHE A 86 2.13 -1.60 -26.27
N VAL A 87 2.70 -1.66 -27.49
CA VAL A 87 2.78 -2.91 -28.25
C VAL A 87 3.60 -3.95 -27.48
N THR A 88 4.70 -3.54 -26.84
CA THR A 88 5.54 -4.44 -26.05
C THR A 88 4.78 -4.99 -24.84
N VAL A 89 4.16 -4.12 -24.03
CA VAL A 89 3.41 -4.55 -22.84
C VAL A 89 2.18 -5.36 -23.26
N PHE A 90 1.49 -4.98 -24.33
CA PHE A 90 0.36 -5.75 -24.85
C PHE A 90 0.76 -7.16 -25.29
N ALA A 91 1.86 -7.30 -26.04
CA ALA A 91 2.33 -8.61 -26.49
C ALA A 91 2.71 -9.51 -25.30
N ILE A 92 3.45 -8.97 -24.32
CA ILE A 92 3.84 -9.72 -23.11
C ILE A 92 2.60 -10.09 -22.28
N SER A 93 1.69 -9.14 -22.06
CA SER A 93 0.47 -9.35 -21.30
C SER A 93 -0.49 -10.33 -21.97
N ALA A 94 -0.61 -10.27 -23.30
CA ALA A 94 -1.43 -11.23 -24.07
C ALA A 94 -0.83 -12.63 -24.01
N THR A 95 0.49 -12.77 -24.15
CA THR A 95 1.19 -14.06 -23.98
C THR A 95 1.00 -14.61 -22.57
N PHE A 96 1.17 -13.77 -21.55
CA PHE A 96 0.93 -14.13 -20.16
C PHE A 96 -0.51 -14.58 -19.94
N LEU A 97 -1.50 -13.83 -20.44
CA LEU A 97 -2.91 -14.21 -20.36
C LEU A 97 -3.20 -15.54 -21.06
N ALA A 98 -2.65 -15.76 -22.25
CA ALA A 98 -2.81 -17.02 -22.96
C ALA A 98 -2.27 -18.22 -22.14
N LEU A 99 -1.10 -18.06 -21.50
CA LEU A 99 -0.55 -19.07 -20.60
C LEU A 99 -1.45 -19.28 -19.37
N MET A 100 -1.94 -18.20 -18.75
CA MET A 100 -2.86 -18.31 -17.59
C MET A 100 -4.17 -19.00 -17.97
N LEU A 101 -4.70 -18.77 -19.17
CA LEU A 101 -5.90 -19.45 -19.68
C LEU A 101 -5.64 -20.93 -19.98
N ALA A 102 -4.51 -21.24 -20.63
CA ALA A 102 -4.15 -22.61 -21.00
C ALA A 102 -3.82 -23.51 -19.79
N PHE A 103 -3.15 -22.94 -18.79
CA PHE A 103 -2.66 -23.68 -17.62
C PHE A 103 -3.43 -23.35 -16.33
N ALA A 104 -4.63 -22.77 -16.42
CA ALA A 104 -5.42 -22.37 -15.25
C ALA A 104 -5.66 -23.51 -14.25
N GLY A 105 -6.03 -24.70 -14.72
CA GLY A 105 -6.24 -25.88 -13.87
C GLY A 105 -4.96 -26.33 -13.17
N PRO A 106 -3.88 -26.66 -13.91
CA PRO A 106 -2.59 -27.02 -13.32
C PRO A 106 -2.06 -25.97 -12.32
N ILE A 107 -2.15 -24.66 -12.64
CA ILE A 107 -1.73 -23.59 -11.74
C ILE A 107 -2.57 -23.59 -10.47
N ALA A 108 -3.90 -23.69 -10.60
CA ALA A 108 -4.79 -23.78 -9.44
C ALA A 108 -4.46 -24.99 -8.56
N GLY A 109 -4.19 -26.15 -9.15
CA GLY A 109 -3.81 -27.35 -8.40
C GLY A 109 -2.46 -27.20 -7.67
N THR A 110 -1.43 -26.65 -8.32
CA THR A 110 -0.12 -26.42 -7.67
C THR A 110 -0.20 -25.39 -6.54
N LEU A 111 -1.13 -24.43 -6.64
CA LEU A 111 -1.41 -23.46 -5.60
C LEU A 111 -2.42 -23.97 -4.56
N GLY A 112 -2.85 -25.24 -4.61
CA GLY A 112 -3.83 -25.80 -3.68
C GLY A 112 -5.21 -25.13 -3.73
N TYR A 113 -5.61 -24.65 -4.94
CA TYR A 113 -6.92 -24.06 -5.24
C TYR A 113 -7.68 -24.91 -6.27
N GLU A 114 -7.72 -26.22 -6.03
CA GLU A 114 -8.45 -27.16 -6.88
C GLU A 114 -9.91 -26.72 -7.04
N GLY A 115 -10.42 -26.76 -8.28
CA GLY A 115 -11.76 -26.27 -8.61
C GLY A 115 -11.86 -24.75 -8.88
N TYR A 116 -10.86 -23.95 -8.50
CA TYR A 116 -10.86 -22.50 -8.70
C TYR A 116 -10.03 -22.02 -9.92
N GLY A 117 -9.95 -22.84 -10.97
CA GLY A 117 -9.27 -22.46 -12.21
C GLY A 117 -9.82 -21.17 -12.84
N SER A 118 -11.11 -20.85 -12.64
CA SER A 118 -11.72 -19.59 -13.07
C SER A 118 -11.04 -18.38 -12.41
N CYS A 119 -10.69 -18.45 -11.12
CA CYS A 119 -10.00 -17.37 -10.43
C CYS A 119 -8.62 -17.09 -11.02
N ILE A 120 -7.88 -18.16 -11.44
CA ILE A 120 -6.60 -18.02 -12.13
C ILE A 120 -6.77 -17.27 -13.45
N LYS A 121 -7.83 -17.56 -14.21
CA LYS A 121 -8.19 -16.85 -15.45
C LYS A 121 -8.49 -15.38 -15.19
N TYR A 122 -9.24 -15.07 -14.12
CA TYR A 122 -9.53 -13.68 -13.72
C TYR A 122 -8.26 -12.92 -13.34
N VAL A 123 -7.38 -13.54 -12.54
CA VAL A 123 -6.08 -12.94 -12.19
C VAL A 123 -5.24 -12.68 -13.44
N GLY A 124 -5.19 -13.62 -14.39
CA GLY A 124 -4.55 -13.40 -15.69
C GLY A 124 -5.13 -12.20 -16.45
N GLY A 125 -6.47 -12.10 -16.49
CA GLY A 125 -7.17 -10.98 -17.10
C GLY A 125 -6.91 -9.64 -16.40
N ILE A 126 -6.92 -9.61 -15.07
CA ILE A 126 -6.59 -8.43 -14.26
C ILE A 126 -5.18 -7.96 -14.62
N LEU A 127 -4.19 -8.85 -14.56
CA LEU A 127 -2.79 -8.52 -14.82
C LEU A 127 -2.58 -8.01 -16.25
N ALA A 128 -3.21 -8.66 -17.24
CA ALA A 128 -3.09 -8.24 -18.63
C ALA A 128 -3.71 -6.86 -18.87
N LEU A 129 -4.93 -6.64 -18.40
CA LEU A 129 -5.65 -5.37 -18.57
C LEU A 129 -4.99 -4.23 -17.79
N ASP A 130 -4.58 -4.46 -16.54
CA ASP A 130 -3.95 -3.42 -15.72
C ASP A 130 -2.57 -3.04 -16.24
N SER A 131 -1.77 -4.00 -16.73
CA SER A 131 -0.46 -3.70 -17.33
C SER A 131 -0.60 -2.87 -18.61
N VAL A 132 -1.54 -3.20 -19.46
CA VAL A 132 -1.80 -2.44 -20.70
C VAL A 132 -2.34 -1.04 -20.38
N THR A 133 -3.32 -0.94 -19.48
CA THR A 133 -3.90 0.37 -19.10
C THR A 133 -2.91 1.24 -18.34
N ALA A 134 -1.91 0.67 -17.65
CA ALA A 134 -0.86 1.43 -16.96
C ALA A 134 -0.09 2.34 -17.95
N ILE A 135 0.23 1.86 -19.15
CA ILE A 135 0.88 2.67 -20.21
C ILE A 135 -0.04 3.80 -20.69
N LEU A 136 -1.35 3.53 -20.83
CA LEU A 136 -2.32 4.55 -21.21
C LEU A 136 -2.52 5.62 -20.12
N PHE A 137 -2.55 5.21 -18.87
CA PHE A 137 -2.53 6.14 -17.73
C PHE A 137 -1.24 6.98 -17.69
N ALA A 138 -0.08 6.40 -17.98
CA ALA A 138 1.17 7.13 -18.09
C ALA A 138 1.11 8.19 -19.20
N ARG A 139 0.51 7.86 -20.35
CA ARG A 139 0.27 8.80 -21.45
C ARG A 139 -0.62 9.97 -21.02
N LEU A 140 -1.74 9.71 -20.35
CA LEU A 140 -2.63 10.78 -19.86
C LEU A 140 -1.91 11.74 -18.89
N ARG A 141 -1.00 11.22 -18.07
CA ARG A 141 -0.18 12.05 -17.17
C ARG A 141 0.80 12.92 -17.94
N GLN A 142 1.47 12.37 -18.96
CA GLN A 142 2.41 13.10 -19.79
C GLN A 142 1.70 14.18 -20.63
N GLU A 143 0.51 13.88 -21.16
CA GLU A 143 -0.33 14.84 -21.90
C GLU A 143 -1.03 15.86 -20.99
N ASN A 144 -0.78 15.85 -19.65
CA ASN A 144 -1.41 16.71 -18.66
C ASN A 144 -2.96 16.60 -18.61
N LYS A 145 -3.53 15.47 -19.00
CA LYS A 145 -4.97 15.19 -18.99
C LYS A 145 -5.44 14.69 -17.61
N ALA A 146 -5.18 15.49 -16.57
CA ALA A 146 -5.43 15.10 -15.18
C ALA A 146 -6.90 14.75 -14.91
N LEU A 147 -7.84 15.50 -15.48
CA LEU A 147 -9.28 15.24 -15.30
C LEU A 147 -9.69 13.88 -15.90
N LYS A 148 -9.26 13.57 -17.13
CA LYS A 148 -9.55 12.29 -17.77
C LYS A 148 -8.95 11.13 -16.99
N PHE A 149 -7.71 11.27 -16.52
CA PHE A 149 -7.08 10.31 -15.62
C PHE A 149 -7.92 10.06 -14.36
N ALA A 150 -8.33 11.14 -13.66
CA ALA A 150 -9.12 11.03 -12.43
C ALA A 150 -10.49 10.39 -12.69
N VAL A 151 -11.18 10.77 -13.76
CA VAL A 151 -12.50 10.20 -14.13
C VAL A 151 -12.38 8.70 -14.37
N ILE A 152 -11.40 8.25 -15.19
CA ILE A 152 -11.23 6.81 -15.48
C ILE A 152 -10.84 6.03 -14.21
N LYS A 153 -9.92 6.57 -13.39
CA LYS A 153 -9.56 5.96 -12.10
C LYS A 153 -10.77 5.84 -11.17
N THR A 154 -11.56 6.90 -11.06
CA THR A 154 -12.76 6.91 -10.21
C THR A 154 -13.81 5.95 -10.74
N LEU A 155 -14.02 5.89 -12.07
CA LEU A 155 -14.94 4.93 -12.69
C LEU A 155 -14.52 3.48 -12.39
N LYS A 156 -13.23 3.15 -12.51
CA LYS A 156 -12.71 1.83 -12.12
C LYS A 156 -13.07 1.48 -10.68
N ILE A 157 -12.85 2.42 -9.74
CA ILE A 157 -13.15 2.23 -8.32
C ILE A 157 -14.65 2.08 -8.09
N ILE A 158 -15.49 2.91 -8.73
CA ILE A 158 -16.96 2.82 -8.61
C ILE A 158 -17.45 1.48 -9.16
N THR A 159 -16.92 1.03 -10.30
CA THR A 159 -17.28 -0.27 -10.89
C THR A 159 -16.91 -1.43 -9.95
N GLU A 160 -15.71 -1.44 -9.39
CA GLU A 160 -15.26 -2.44 -8.42
C GLU A 160 -16.16 -2.42 -7.18
N THR A 161 -16.45 -1.23 -6.66
CA THR A 161 -17.34 -1.00 -5.52
C THR A 161 -18.74 -1.53 -5.79
N ALA A 162 -19.35 -1.17 -6.92
CA ALA A 162 -20.68 -1.60 -7.31
C ALA A 162 -20.74 -3.11 -7.52
N ALA A 163 -19.75 -3.69 -8.21
CA ALA A 163 -19.65 -5.13 -8.41
C ALA A 163 -19.57 -5.86 -7.06
N ASN A 164 -18.72 -5.40 -6.13
CA ASN A 164 -18.63 -5.98 -4.79
C ASN A 164 -19.97 -5.91 -4.05
N LEU A 165 -20.63 -4.76 -4.03
CA LEU A 165 -21.93 -4.61 -3.34
C LEU A 165 -22.99 -5.52 -3.96
N ILE A 166 -23.08 -5.60 -5.28
CA ILE A 166 -24.01 -6.47 -5.98
C ILE A 166 -23.73 -7.93 -5.65
N LEU A 167 -22.47 -8.37 -5.74
CA LEU A 167 -22.09 -9.76 -5.54
C LEU A 167 -22.25 -10.20 -4.08
N PHE A 168 -21.86 -9.37 -3.11
CA PHE A 168 -21.94 -9.75 -1.70
C PHE A 168 -23.32 -9.55 -1.06
N LEU A 169 -24.07 -8.54 -1.47
CA LEU A 169 -25.32 -8.17 -0.78
C LEU A 169 -26.58 -8.58 -1.55
N TRP A 170 -26.54 -8.57 -2.88
CA TRP A 170 -27.73 -8.86 -3.71
C TRP A 170 -27.73 -10.28 -4.29
N PHE A 171 -26.63 -10.71 -4.92
CA PHE A 171 -26.57 -11.99 -5.63
C PHE A 171 -26.92 -13.21 -4.74
N PRO A 172 -26.40 -13.38 -3.50
CA PRO A 172 -26.71 -14.54 -2.68
C PRO A 172 -28.20 -14.69 -2.33
N LYS A 173 -28.95 -13.58 -2.39
CA LYS A 173 -30.40 -13.55 -2.14
C LYS A 173 -31.25 -13.77 -3.40
N HIS A 174 -30.65 -13.65 -4.58
CA HIS A 174 -31.34 -13.65 -5.88
C HIS A 174 -30.67 -14.60 -6.88
N VAL A 175 -30.09 -15.71 -6.40
CA VAL A 175 -29.40 -16.69 -7.25
C VAL A 175 -30.31 -17.21 -8.37
N SER A 176 -31.59 -17.51 -8.07
CA SER A 176 -32.58 -17.97 -9.06
C SER A 176 -32.87 -16.95 -10.17
N SER A 177 -32.69 -15.66 -9.91
CA SER A 177 -32.88 -14.59 -10.91
C SER A 177 -31.62 -14.30 -11.72
N ALA A 178 -30.47 -14.82 -11.30
CA ALA A 178 -29.15 -14.54 -11.88
C ALA A 178 -28.33 -15.83 -12.04
N GLU A 179 -28.95 -16.93 -12.41
CA GLU A 179 -28.29 -18.24 -12.58
C GLU A 179 -27.09 -18.21 -13.55
N TRP A 180 -27.12 -17.33 -14.54
CA TRP A 180 -26.03 -17.17 -15.48
C TRP A 180 -24.70 -16.78 -14.80
N LEU A 181 -24.75 -16.12 -13.63
CA LEU A 181 -23.55 -15.79 -12.84
C LEU A 181 -22.87 -17.02 -12.24
N LEU A 182 -23.60 -18.13 -12.04
CA LEU A 182 -23.05 -19.39 -11.54
C LEU A 182 -21.98 -20.00 -12.46
N ASN A 183 -21.96 -19.59 -13.75
CA ASN A 183 -20.92 -19.98 -14.66
C ASN A 183 -19.55 -19.29 -14.34
N PHE A 184 -19.59 -18.24 -13.54
CA PHE A 184 -18.42 -17.40 -13.23
C PHE A 184 -17.99 -17.47 -11.76
N ILE A 185 -18.96 -17.53 -10.85
CA ILE A 185 -18.75 -17.50 -9.40
C ILE A 185 -19.70 -18.47 -8.69
N PRO A 186 -19.35 -19.01 -7.51
CA PRO A 186 -20.24 -19.88 -6.73
C PRO A 186 -21.48 -19.12 -6.20
N ALA A 187 -22.51 -19.86 -5.76
CA ALA A 187 -23.71 -19.27 -5.17
C ALA A 187 -23.46 -18.64 -3.79
N THR A 188 -22.49 -19.18 -3.04
CA THR A 188 -22.12 -18.70 -1.69
C THR A 188 -20.93 -17.75 -1.77
N PRO A 189 -20.96 -16.63 -1.04
CA PRO A 189 -19.87 -15.67 -1.02
C PRO A 189 -18.55 -16.30 -0.57
N ASP A 190 -17.53 -16.19 -1.41
CA ASP A 190 -16.16 -16.57 -1.11
C ASP A 190 -15.16 -15.55 -1.71
N PHE A 191 -13.87 -15.86 -1.67
CA PHE A 191 -12.80 -15.01 -2.20
C PHE A 191 -12.93 -14.70 -3.70
N SER A 192 -13.59 -15.58 -4.49
CA SER A 192 -13.76 -15.40 -5.93
C SER A 192 -14.59 -14.17 -6.27
N TYR A 193 -15.51 -13.76 -5.39
CA TYR A 193 -16.34 -12.56 -5.57
C TYR A 193 -15.46 -11.30 -5.65
N VAL A 194 -14.46 -11.19 -4.77
CA VAL A 194 -13.54 -10.05 -4.76
C VAL A 194 -12.70 -10.03 -6.04
N ILE A 195 -12.12 -11.19 -6.40
CA ILE A 195 -11.29 -11.32 -7.61
C ILE A 195 -12.11 -11.00 -8.87
N PHE A 196 -13.33 -11.51 -8.97
CA PHE A 196 -14.22 -11.25 -10.09
C PHE A 196 -14.65 -9.78 -10.17
N SER A 197 -14.93 -9.12 -9.04
CA SER A 197 -15.24 -7.68 -9.00
C SER A 197 -14.11 -6.83 -9.53
N ILE A 198 -12.86 -7.15 -9.16
CA ILE A 198 -11.66 -6.48 -9.67
C ILE A 198 -11.52 -6.74 -11.16
N PHE A 199 -11.73 -7.97 -11.62
CA PHE A 199 -11.68 -8.31 -13.04
C PHE A 199 -12.68 -7.49 -13.85
N ILE A 200 -13.96 -7.39 -13.42
CA ILE A 200 -14.98 -6.55 -14.06
C ILE A 200 -14.49 -5.09 -14.14
N SER A 201 -13.95 -4.54 -13.06
CA SER A 201 -13.47 -3.16 -13.03
C SER A 201 -12.32 -2.92 -14.01
N CYS A 202 -11.43 -3.91 -14.20
CA CYS A 202 -10.35 -3.86 -15.17
C CYS A 202 -10.89 -3.92 -16.61
N VAL A 203 -11.90 -4.76 -16.87
CA VAL A 203 -12.58 -4.84 -18.17
C VAL A 203 -13.22 -3.49 -18.52
N VAL A 204 -14.02 -2.92 -17.61
CA VAL A 204 -14.66 -1.61 -17.83
C VAL A 204 -13.61 -0.51 -18.07
N CYS A 205 -12.53 -0.50 -17.29
CA CYS A 205 -11.43 0.43 -17.49
C CYS A 205 -10.79 0.27 -18.88
N GLY A 206 -10.55 -0.96 -19.31
CA GLY A 206 -10.03 -1.27 -20.65
C GLY A 206 -10.94 -0.78 -21.77
N LEU A 207 -12.26 -1.02 -21.64
CA LEU A 207 -13.26 -0.56 -22.60
C LEU A 207 -13.28 0.97 -22.76
N VAL A 208 -13.17 1.69 -21.64
CA VAL A 208 -13.11 3.17 -21.66
C VAL A 208 -11.85 3.69 -22.36
N PHE A 209 -10.76 2.91 -22.35
CA PHE A 209 -9.52 3.27 -23.03
C PHE A 209 -9.49 2.91 -24.52
N ILE A 210 -10.49 2.21 -25.08
CA ILE A 210 -10.51 1.84 -26.51
C ILE A 210 -10.24 3.04 -27.43
N PRO A 211 -10.84 4.24 -27.25
CA PRO A 211 -10.56 5.38 -28.12
C PRO A 211 -9.10 5.89 -28.04
N ASP A 212 -8.45 5.76 -26.88
CA ASP A 212 -7.04 6.13 -26.70
C ASP A 212 -6.11 5.08 -27.33
N PHE A 213 -6.48 3.83 -27.21
CA PHE A 213 -5.82 2.70 -27.86
C PHE A 213 -5.81 2.84 -29.38
N MET A 214 -6.94 3.18 -30.00
CA MET A 214 -7.06 3.35 -31.47
C MET A 214 -6.22 4.52 -32.02
N ARG A 215 -5.77 5.44 -31.17
CA ARG A 215 -4.89 6.55 -31.53
C ARG A 215 -3.41 6.20 -31.53
N LEU A 216 -3.04 5.01 -31.05
CA LEU A 216 -1.67 4.55 -31.07
C LEU A 216 -1.33 3.90 -32.42
N SER A 217 -0.13 4.14 -32.89
CA SER A 217 0.39 3.46 -34.06
C SER A 217 0.96 2.10 -33.64
N PHE A 218 0.59 1.03 -34.33
CA PHE A 218 1.10 -0.31 -34.07
C PHE A 218 2.47 -0.58 -34.70
N ARG A 219 3.19 0.47 -35.13
CA ARG A 219 4.51 0.36 -35.70
C ARG A 219 5.56 0.41 -34.61
N LEU A 220 6.35 -0.66 -34.49
CA LEU A 220 7.50 -0.74 -33.60
C LEU A 220 8.71 -0.05 -34.25
N ASP A 221 9.41 0.74 -33.45
CA ASP A 221 10.77 1.21 -33.74
C ASP A 221 11.74 0.42 -32.84
N PRO A 222 12.41 -0.63 -33.38
CA PRO A 222 13.27 -1.49 -32.56
C PRO A 222 14.47 -0.76 -31.95
N LYS A 223 14.98 0.29 -32.60
CA LYS A 223 16.11 1.08 -32.08
C LYS A 223 15.68 1.87 -30.85
N LEU A 224 14.54 2.55 -30.94
CA LEU A 224 13.95 3.28 -29.81
C LEU A 224 13.56 2.33 -28.69
N LEU A 225 12.91 1.21 -29.01
CA LEU A 225 12.50 0.21 -28.01
C LEU A 225 13.70 -0.34 -27.23
N LYS A 226 14.80 -0.67 -27.92
CA LYS A 226 16.02 -1.15 -27.26
C LYS A 226 16.57 -0.12 -26.26
N GLN A 227 16.56 1.17 -26.61
CA GLN A 227 16.98 2.24 -25.69
C GLN A 227 16.03 2.38 -24.50
N MET A 228 14.71 2.29 -24.73
CA MET A 228 13.70 2.34 -23.68
C MET A 228 13.86 1.17 -22.70
N LEU A 229 13.99 -0.06 -23.20
CA LEU A 229 14.17 -1.25 -22.35
C LEU A 229 15.50 -1.23 -21.60
N ALA A 230 16.60 -0.81 -22.23
CA ALA A 230 17.89 -0.67 -21.57
C ALA A 230 17.87 0.31 -20.39
N TYR A 231 16.96 1.28 -20.40
CA TYR A 231 16.73 2.18 -19.27
C TYR A 231 15.70 1.64 -18.27
N SER A 232 14.59 1.10 -18.75
CA SER A 232 13.43 0.74 -17.92
C SER A 232 13.63 -0.54 -17.14
N ILE A 233 14.28 -1.57 -17.72
CA ILE A 233 14.50 -2.85 -17.05
C ILE A 233 15.39 -2.70 -15.79
N PRO A 234 16.55 -2.02 -15.85
CA PRO A 234 17.33 -1.77 -14.63
C PRO A 234 16.55 -1.00 -13.56
N LEU A 235 15.70 -0.04 -13.98
CA LEU A 235 14.86 0.72 -13.06
C LEU A 235 13.78 -0.15 -12.41
N MET A 236 13.17 -1.07 -13.17
CA MET A 236 12.23 -2.07 -12.65
C MET A 236 12.93 -2.98 -11.62
N VAL A 237 14.08 -3.53 -11.98
CA VAL A 237 14.88 -4.39 -11.07
C VAL A 237 15.24 -3.66 -9.79
N ALA A 238 15.56 -2.37 -9.90
CA ALA A 238 15.85 -1.51 -8.75
C ALA A 238 14.65 -1.28 -7.82
N ALA A 239 13.43 -1.23 -8.37
CA ALA A 239 12.20 -1.03 -7.60
C ALA A 239 11.66 -2.35 -6.97
N LEU A 240 11.98 -3.49 -7.57
CA LEU A 240 11.44 -4.80 -7.18
C LEU A 240 11.68 -5.14 -5.70
N PRO A 241 12.88 -4.95 -5.11
CA PRO A 241 13.12 -5.29 -3.70
C PRO A 241 12.18 -4.57 -2.74
N GLY A 242 11.86 -3.30 -3.00
CA GLY A 242 10.91 -2.55 -2.17
C GLY A 242 9.50 -3.11 -2.25
N ILE A 243 9.04 -3.43 -3.47
CA ILE A 243 7.70 -3.99 -3.68
C ILE A 243 7.61 -5.40 -3.11
N VAL A 244 8.61 -6.24 -3.36
CA VAL A 244 8.65 -7.59 -2.80
C VAL A 244 8.66 -7.53 -1.27
N ASN A 245 9.41 -6.61 -0.65
CA ASN A 245 9.43 -6.45 0.80
C ASN A 245 8.03 -6.16 1.39
N ASP A 246 7.20 -5.37 0.68
CA ASP A 246 5.85 -5.01 1.13
C ASP A 246 4.84 -6.19 1.03
N PHE A 247 5.14 -7.23 0.24
CA PHE A 247 4.24 -8.35 -0.03
C PHE A 247 4.82 -9.73 0.31
N LEU A 248 6.09 -9.80 0.71
CA LEU A 248 6.81 -11.05 0.95
C LEU A 248 6.16 -11.89 2.04
N ASP A 249 5.71 -11.25 3.11
CA ASP A 249 5.01 -11.90 4.20
C ASP A 249 3.84 -12.75 3.69
N ARG A 250 2.99 -12.19 2.83
CA ARG A 250 1.77 -12.83 2.29
C ARG A 250 2.07 -14.06 1.44
N ILE A 251 3.18 -14.01 0.70
CA ILE A 251 3.63 -15.12 -0.15
C ILE A 251 4.24 -16.23 0.71
N LEU A 252 5.01 -15.85 1.74
CA LEU A 252 5.76 -16.82 2.55
C LEU A 252 4.91 -17.52 3.61
N PHE A 253 3.73 -17.01 3.99
CA PHE A 253 2.82 -17.70 4.89
C PHE A 253 2.55 -19.15 4.47
N ARG A 254 2.34 -19.40 3.19
CA ARG A 254 2.10 -20.73 2.62
C ARG A 254 3.19 -21.74 2.99
N TYR A 255 4.43 -21.29 3.08
CA TYR A 255 5.60 -22.16 3.22
C TYR A 255 6.11 -22.26 4.64
N PHE A 256 5.83 -21.26 5.49
CA PHE A 256 6.49 -21.11 6.78
C PHE A 256 5.53 -20.92 7.96
N ASP A 257 4.20 -20.88 7.76
CA ASP A 257 3.31 -20.74 8.90
C ASP A 257 3.35 -21.95 9.84
N THR A 258 3.11 -21.72 11.12
CA THR A 258 3.11 -22.73 12.19
C THR A 258 2.17 -23.90 11.90
N ASN A 259 1.02 -23.59 11.29
CA ASN A 259 0.01 -24.57 10.88
C ASN A 259 -0.15 -24.56 9.36
N ALA A 260 0.44 -25.58 8.71
CA ALA A 260 0.40 -25.72 7.26
C ALA A 260 -1.03 -25.85 6.68
N GLU A 261 -2.01 -26.30 7.47
CA GLU A 261 -3.40 -26.42 7.02
C GLU A 261 -4.18 -25.11 7.23
N ALA A 262 -3.85 -24.33 8.25
CA ALA A 262 -4.56 -23.11 8.64
C ALA A 262 -3.86 -21.81 8.23
N TRP A 263 -2.76 -21.84 7.47
CA TRP A 263 -1.98 -20.66 7.10
C TRP A 263 -2.83 -19.57 6.41
N ARG A 264 -3.84 -19.96 5.61
CA ARG A 264 -4.76 -19.01 4.96
C ARG A 264 -5.56 -18.22 5.99
N SER A 265 -6.05 -18.90 7.03
CA SER A 265 -6.76 -18.25 8.13
C SER A 265 -5.83 -17.32 8.91
N SER A 266 -4.62 -17.77 9.24
CA SER A 266 -3.60 -16.93 9.91
C SER A 266 -3.31 -15.67 9.09
N LEU A 267 -3.09 -15.80 7.79
CA LEU A 267 -2.89 -14.69 6.87
C LEU A 267 -4.10 -13.73 6.83
N GLY A 268 -5.30 -14.29 6.77
CA GLY A 268 -6.54 -13.50 6.75
C GLY A 268 -6.74 -12.70 8.03
N LEU A 269 -6.56 -13.31 9.19
CA LEU A 269 -6.61 -12.64 10.50
C LEU A 269 -5.60 -11.50 10.59
N TYR A 270 -4.35 -11.79 10.23
CA TYR A 270 -3.27 -10.81 10.22
C TYR A 270 -3.57 -9.62 9.31
N GLN A 271 -3.94 -9.89 8.05
CA GLN A 271 -4.17 -8.84 7.07
C GLN A 271 -5.42 -7.99 7.38
N ALA A 272 -6.44 -8.57 8.01
CA ALA A 272 -7.58 -7.80 8.51
C ALA A 272 -7.16 -6.84 9.65
N ALA A 273 -6.35 -7.32 10.60
CA ALA A 273 -5.80 -6.48 11.66
C ALA A 273 -4.88 -5.37 11.11
N VAL A 274 -4.02 -5.69 10.14
CA VAL A 274 -3.14 -4.71 9.46
C VAL A 274 -3.96 -3.58 8.81
N LYS A 275 -5.19 -3.84 8.34
CA LYS A 275 -6.07 -2.78 7.80
C LYS A 275 -6.38 -1.68 8.82
N LEU A 276 -6.43 -1.98 10.10
CA LEU A 276 -6.62 -0.94 11.13
C LEU A 276 -5.38 -0.02 11.23
N ALA A 277 -4.19 -0.54 10.96
CA ALA A 277 -2.96 0.25 10.92
C ALA A 277 -2.79 1.05 9.60
N VAL A 278 -3.56 0.74 8.56
CA VAL A 278 -3.50 1.45 7.25
C VAL A 278 -3.79 2.95 7.40
N ILE A 279 -4.53 3.37 8.42
CA ILE A 279 -4.77 4.81 8.72
C ILE A 279 -3.45 5.57 8.78
N MET A 280 -2.42 5.01 9.45
CA MET A 280 -1.07 5.61 9.50
C MET A 280 -0.47 5.72 8.08
N ASN A 281 -0.57 4.66 7.29
CA ASN A 281 -0.02 4.64 5.93
C ASN A 281 -0.74 5.62 4.99
N LEU A 282 -2.05 5.80 5.15
CA LEU A 282 -2.81 6.82 4.40
C LEU A 282 -2.29 8.22 4.72
N PHE A 283 -2.08 8.53 6.00
CA PHE A 283 -1.49 9.80 6.42
C PHE A 283 -0.09 10.01 5.81
N ILE A 284 0.79 9.01 5.92
CA ILE A 284 2.14 9.06 5.36
C ILE A 284 2.11 9.35 3.87
N GLN A 285 1.20 8.75 3.12
CA GLN A 285 1.10 8.97 1.69
C GLN A 285 0.58 10.37 1.34
N MET A 286 -0.44 10.87 2.06
CA MET A 286 -0.88 12.26 1.89
C MET A 286 0.27 13.23 2.16
N PHE A 287 1.02 12.98 3.23
CA PHE A 287 2.19 13.77 3.57
C PHE A 287 3.27 13.70 2.46
N ARG A 288 3.58 12.51 1.93
CA ARG A 288 4.56 12.33 0.84
C ARG A 288 4.21 13.15 -0.40
N TYR A 289 2.95 13.16 -0.83
CA TYR A 289 2.51 13.94 -1.99
C TYR A 289 2.74 15.44 -1.81
N ALA A 290 2.60 15.96 -0.59
CA ALA A 290 2.84 17.36 -0.28
C ALA A 290 4.33 17.67 -0.03
N ALA A 291 5.03 16.78 0.68
CA ALA A 291 6.38 17.01 1.16
C ALA A 291 7.44 16.87 0.06
N GLU A 292 7.29 15.92 -0.87
CA GLU A 292 8.31 15.68 -1.90
C GLU A 292 8.53 16.91 -2.81
N PRO A 293 7.51 17.54 -3.41
CA PRO A 293 7.71 18.78 -4.16
C PRO A 293 8.23 19.93 -3.31
N PHE A 294 7.83 19.99 -2.04
CA PHE A 294 8.29 21.00 -1.11
C PHE A 294 9.81 20.89 -0.86
N PHE A 295 10.32 19.69 -0.60
CA PHE A 295 11.74 19.45 -0.38
C PHE A 295 12.58 19.84 -1.61
N PHE A 296 12.16 19.46 -2.81
CA PHE A 296 12.88 19.84 -4.03
C PHE A 296 12.90 21.35 -4.29
N ARG A 297 11.78 22.05 -4.05
CA ARG A 297 11.72 23.52 -4.24
C ARG A 297 12.64 24.27 -3.28
N ARG A 298 12.72 23.79 -2.02
CA ARG A 298 13.53 24.42 -0.98
C ARG A 298 14.99 23.97 -0.97
N ALA A 299 15.37 23.01 -1.79
CA ALA A 299 16.71 22.40 -1.76
C ALA A 299 17.87 23.38 -1.95
N LYS A 300 17.65 24.51 -2.65
CA LYS A 300 18.66 25.55 -2.92
C LYS A 300 18.71 26.64 -1.83
N GLU A 301 17.80 26.66 -0.88
CA GLU A 301 17.77 27.68 0.18
C GLU A 301 18.80 27.35 1.26
N LYS A 302 19.42 28.39 1.86
CA LYS A 302 20.49 28.24 2.85
C LYS A 302 20.07 27.48 4.11
N ASP A 303 18.81 27.59 4.51
CA ASP A 303 18.23 27.00 5.71
C ASP A 303 17.46 25.70 5.43
N SER A 304 17.49 25.18 4.18
CA SER A 304 16.75 24.00 3.75
C SER A 304 16.98 22.78 4.65
N LYS A 305 18.21 22.51 5.05
CA LYS A 305 18.56 21.37 5.91
C LYS A 305 17.94 21.47 7.31
N GLN A 306 17.91 22.67 7.90
CA GLN A 306 17.27 22.92 9.20
C GLN A 306 15.76 22.78 9.10
N LEU A 307 15.19 23.20 7.98
CA LEU A 307 13.77 23.04 7.68
C LEU A 307 13.39 21.55 7.57
N TYR A 308 14.22 20.73 6.87
CA TYR A 308 13.99 19.28 6.76
C TYR A 308 14.06 18.57 8.12
N ALA A 309 15.00 18.96 8.97
CA ALA A 309 15.06 18.45 10.35
C ALA A 309 13.80 18.80 11.15
N SER A 310 13.28 20.02 10.97
CA SER A 310 12.05 20.46 11.64
C SER A 310 10.82 19.72 11.12
N VAL A 311 10.73 19.50 9.80
CA VAL A 311 9.65 18.70 9.20
C VAL A 311 9.63 17.28 9.77
N GLN A 312 10.80 16.67 9.98
CA GLN A 312 10.91 15.35 10.61
C GLN A 312 10.36 15.35 12.05
N GLU A 313 10.65 16.40 12.85
CA GLU A 313 10.11 16.51 14.22
C GLU A 313 8.59 16.58 14.23
N TYR A 314 7.99 17.48 13.42
CA TYR A 314 6.53 17.61 13.35
C TYR A 314 5.86 16.35 12.79
N PHE A 315 6.49 15.70 11.81
CA PHE A 315 6.01 14.45 11.25
C PHE A 315 5.98 13.33 12.31
N THR A 316 7.09 13.18 13.06
CA THR A 316 7.19 12.18 14.13
C THR A 316 6.17 12.43 15.24
N ALA A 317 5.99 13.70 15.64
CA ALA A 317 4.99 14.10 16.63
C ALA A 317 3.58 13.73 16.20
N PHE A 318 3.22 14.02 14.95
CA PHE A 318 1.90 13.72 14.41
C PHE A 318 1.68 12.21 14.24
N CYS A 319 2.68 11.47 13.78
CA CYS A 319 2.59 10.00 13.72
C CYS A 319 2.38 9.38 15.11
N GLY A 320 3.03 9.92 16.15
CA GLY A 320 2.78 9.50 17.53
C GLY A 320 1.36 9.77 17.99
N LEU A 321 0.78 10.91 17.58
CA LEU A 321 -0.64 11.21 17.83
C LEU A 321 -1.57 10.21 17.13
N VAL A 322 -1.31 9.89 15.87
CA VAL A 322 -2.09 8.88 15.12
C VAL A 322 -1.94 7.50 15.77
N PHE A 323 -0.71 7.12 16.18
CA PHE A 323 -0.47 5.87 16.90
C PHE A 323 -1.33 5.77 18.14
N LEU A 324 -1.26 6.75 19.04
CA LEU A 324 -2.03 6.77 20.28
C LEU A 324 -3.53 6.86 20.03
N GLY A 325 -3.96 7.64 19.04
CA GLY A 325 -5.36 7.76 18.64
C GLY A 325 -5.96 6.44 18.14
N VAL A 326 -5.19 5.59 17.47
CA VAL A 326 -5.68 4.27 17.06
C VAL A 326 -5.62 3.29 18.23
N ILE A 327 -4.53 3.25 19.00
CA ILE A 327 -4.31 2.21 20.01
C ILE A 327 -5.15 2.43 21.25
N LEU A 328 -5.29 3.64 21.75
CA LEU A 328 -6.09 3.91 22.93
C LEU A 328 -7.59 3.73 22.68
N TYR A 329 -8.02 3.83 21.42
CA TYR A 329 -9.41 3.54 21.02
C TYR A 329 -9.56 2.22 20.26
N ILE A 330 -8.60 1.29 20.43
CA ILE A 330 -8.56 0.04 19.66
C ILE A 330 -9.81 -0.82 19.88
N ASP A 331 -10.41 -0.80 21.06
CA ASP A 331 -11.64 -1.54 21.37
C ASP A 331 -12.80 -1.10 20.47
N ILE A 332 -12.90 0.21 20.20
CA ILE A 332 -13.92 0.77 19.29
C ILE A 332 -13.55 0.52 17.84
N ILE A 333 -12.28 0.77 17.48
CA ILE A 333 -11.79 0.66 16.11
C ILE A 333 -11.84 -0.80 15.64
N ALA A 334 -11.58 -1.76 16.52
CA ALA A 334 -11.68 -3.20 16.21
C ALA A 334 -13.12 -3.65 15.89
N LEU A 335 -14.15 -2.87 16.24
CA LEU A 335 -15.54 -3.16 15.81
C LEU A 335 -15.75 -3.04 14.30
N ILE A 336 -14.86 -2.36 13.62
CA ILE A 336 -14.81 -2.33 12.15
C ILE A 336 -14.65 -3.75 11.60
N LEU A 337 -13.85 -4.59 12.27
CA LEU A 337 -13.65 -5.99 11.91
C LEU A 337 -14.81 -6.88 12.37
N GLY A 338 -15.14 -7.87 11.56
CA GLY A 338 -16.02 -8.97 11.97
C GLY A 338 -15.46 -9.69 13.22
N PRO A 339 -16.33 -10.23 14.10
CA PRO A 339 -15.90 -10.81 15.37
C PRO A 339 -14.79 -11.86 15.25
N GLN A 340 -14.87 -12.70 14.24
CA GLN A 340 -13.91 -13.79 13.98
C GLN A 340 -12.49 -13.29 13.59
N PHE A 341 -12.34 -12.01 13.22
CA PHE A 341 -11.06 -11.43 12.83
C PHE A 341 -10.36 -10.67 13.97
N ARG A 342 -11.00 -10.49 15.12
CA ARG A 342 -10.49 -9.65 16.21
C ARG A 342 -9.35 -10.28 17.00
N SER A 343 -9.15 -11.60 16.90
CA SER A 343 -8.07 -12.31 17.60
C SER A 343 -6.67 -11.80 17.25
N ALA A 344 -6.46 -11.29 16.03
CA ALA A 344 -5.16 -10.76 15.59
C ALA A 344 -4.97 -9.25 15.85
N VAL A 345 -5.89 -8.56 16.52
CA VAL A 345 -5.79 -7.11 16.79
C VAL A 345 -4.52 -6.74 17.57
N GLY A 346 -3.97 -7.68 18.34
CA GLY A 346 -2.70 -7.49 19.06
C GLY A 346 -1.50 -7.12 18.18
N VAL A 347 -1.53 -7.36 16.86
CA VAL A 347 -0.42 -6.94 15.95
C VAL A 347 -0.52 -5.47 15.54
N VAL A 348 -1.65 -4.81 15.74
CA VAL A 348 -1.89 -3.43 15.29
C VAL A 348 -0.85 -2.43 15.83
N PRO A 349 -0.45 -2.46 17.12
CA PRO A 349 0.59 -1.57 17.64
C PRO A 349 1.92 -1.72 16.90
N ILE A 350 2.31 -2.96 16.59
CA ILE A 350 3.56 -3.26 15.88
C ILE A 350 3.50 -2.71 14.47
N MET A 351 2.39 -2.91 13.77
CA MET A 351 2.21 -2.43 12.39
C MET A 351 2.10 -0.91 12.32
N LEU A 352 1.46 -0.25 13.27
CA LEU A 352 1.45 1.22 13.35
C LEU A 352 2.85 1.77 13.56
N LEU A 353 3.64 1.16 14.46
CA LEU A 353 5.04 1.54 14.68
C LEU A 353 5.88 1.30 13.43
N SER A 354 5.67 0.17 12.74
CA SER A 354 6.34 -0.16 11.48
C SER A 354 6.07 0.90 10.42
N TYR A 355 4.81 1.28 10.22
CA TYR A 355 4.45 2.34 9.27
C TYR A 355 5.00 3.71 9.70
N MET A 356 4.96 4.06 10.99
CA MET A 356 5.56 5.29 11.49
C MET A 356 7.06 5.37 11.11
N ILE A 357 7.81 4.29 11.32
CA ILE A 357 9.24 4.22 10.95
C ILE A 357 9.42 4.29 9.44
N LEU A 358 8.57 3.62 8.65
CA LEU A 358 8.57 3.75 7.20
C LEU A 358 8.34 5.20 6.75
N GLY A 359 7.44 5.93 7.38
CA GLY A 359 7.22 7.36 7.10
C GLY A 359 8.43 8.22 7.49
N MET A 360 9.05 7.94 8.63
CA MET A 360 10.30 8.60 9.05
C MET A 360 11.44 8.28 8.08
N LEU A 361 11.56 7.04 7.63
CA LEU A 361 12.52 6.61 6.62
C LEU A 361 12.35 7.40 5.33
N PHE A 362 11.12 7.63 4.88
CA PHE A 362 10.86 8.43 3.68
C PHE A 362 11.49 9.82 3.76
N ASN A 363 11.31 10.54 4.86
CA ASN A 363 11.90 11.86 5.06
C ASN A 363 13.43 11.80 5.15
N VAL A 364 13.95 10.87 5.94
CA VAL A 364 15.41 10.71 6.10
C VAL A 364 16.05 10.30 4.77
N SER A 365 15.37 9.56 3.93
CA SER A 365 15.86 9.08 2.64
C SER A 365 15.88 10.12 1.52
N MET A 366 15.35 11.32 1.75
CA MET A 366 15.43 12.42 0.76
C MET A 366 16.85 12.77 0.35
N TRP A 367 17.86 12.46 1.19
CA TRP A 367 19.26 12.76 0.90
C TRP A 367 19.75 12.16 -0.41
N TYR A 368 19.42 10.90 -0.74
CA TYR A 368 19.91 10.29 -1.97
C TYR A 368 19.23 10.88 -3.22
N LYS A 369 17.98 11.34 -3.11
CA LYS A 369 17.29 12.05 -4.20
C LYS A 369 17.91 13.44 -4.42
N LEU A 370 18.22 14.16 -3.34
CA LEU A 370 18.80 15.51 -3.39
C LEU A 370 20.27 15.51 -3.77
N SER A 371 21.02 14.46 -3.44
CA SER A 371 22.45 14.31 -3.80
C SER A 371 22.68 13.55 -5.12
N GLY A 372 21.60 13.07 -5.79
CA GLY A 372 21.71 12.32 -7.04
C GLY A 372 22.19 10.86 -6.87
N LYS A 373 22.31 10.35 -5.62
CA LYS A 373 22.78 8.99 -5.31
C LYS A 373 21.62 7.99 -5.19
N THR A 374 20.73 7.99 -6.18
CA THR A 374 19.49 7.19 -6.16
C THR A 374 19.72 5.68 -6.19
N ASP A 375 20.88 5.22 -6.63
CA ASP A 375 21.35 3.84 -6.55
C ASP A 375 21.40 3.29 -5.13
N MET A 376 21.67 4.14 -4.14
CA MET A 376 21.67 3.75 -2.72
C MET A 376 20.28 3.27 -2.23
N ALA A 377 19.20 3.72 -2.86
CA ALA A 377 17.86 3.23 -2.53
C ALA A 377 17.74 1.71 -2.71
N ILE A 378 18.41 1.15 -3.74
CA ILE A 378 18.38 -0.30 -4.03
C ILE A 378 19.00 -1.09 -2.88
N TRP A 379 20.18 -0.67 -2.42
CA TRP A 379 20.88 -1.34 -1.32
C TRP A 379 20.13 -1.25 0.00
N ILE A 380 19.53 -0.10 0.28
CA ILE A 380 18.69 0.09 1.47
C ILE A 380 17.47 -0.85 1.43
N THR A 381 16.78 -0.93 0.28
CA THR A 381 15.60 -1.81 0.15
C THR A 381 15.96 -3.29 0.12
N LEU A 382 17.10 -3.67 -0.47
CA LEU A 382 17.61 -5.05 -0.41
C LEU A 382 17.97 -5.48 1.01
N ALA A 383 18.59 -4.60 1.79
CA ALA A 383 18.84 -4.87 3.21
C ALA A 383 17.55 -5.10 3.99
N GLY A 384 16.53 -4.26 3.75
CA GLY A 384 15.21 -4.44 4.34
C GLY A 384 14.56 -5.77 3.96
N LEU A 385 14.56 -6.10 2.67
CA LEU A 385 14.04 -7.36 2.15
C LEU A 385 14.72 -8.58 2.78
N ALA A 386 16.06 -8.55 2.89
CA ALA A 386 16.82 -9.62 3.52
C ALA A 386 16.43 -9.80 4.99
N VAL A 387 16.25 -8.71 5.76
CA VAL A 387 15.82 -8.77 7.15
C VAL A 387 14.41 -9.36 7.27
N THR A 388 13.46 -8.90 6.45
CA THR A 388 12.10 -9.46 6.42
C THR A 388 12.13 -10.96 6.12
N ALA A 389 12.87 -11.38 5.08
CA ALA A 389 12.97 -12.78 4.68
C ALA A 389 13.56 -13.65 5.80
N VAL A 390 14.66 -13.22 6.42
CA VAL A 390 15.32 -13.96 7.51
C VAL A 390 14.38 -14.11 8.71
N ILE A 391 13.70 -13.03 9.13
CA ILE A 391 12.78 -13.08 10.28
C ILE A 391 11.61 -14.01 9.98
N ILE A 392 11.01 -13.93 8.78
CA ILE A 392 9.90 -14.80 8.41
C ILE A 392 10.35 -16.26 8.39
N VAL A 393 11.43 -16.59 7.69
CA VAL A 393 11.91 -17.98 7.56
C VAL A 393 12.24 -18.60 8.92
N LEU A 394 12.88 -17.84 9.81
CA LEU A 394 13.32 -18.37 11.11
C LEU A 394 12.22 -18.38 12.18
N PHE A 395 11.33 -17.42 12.19
CA PHE A 395 10.40 -17.21 13.31
C PHE A 395 8.93 -17.49 12.98
N MET A 396 8.51 -17.45 11.72
CA MET A 396 7.12 -17.74 11.35
C MET A 396 6.69 -19.17 11.69
N PRO A 397 7.55 -20.22 11.57
CA PRO A 397 7.19 -21.57 12.00
C PRO A 397 6.81 -21.67 13.47
N LYS A 398 7.23 -20.73 14.32
CA LYS A 398 6.94 -20.73 15.76
C LYS A 398 5.92 -19.67 16.16
N TYR A 399 5.93 -18.52 15.52
CA TYR A 399 5.16 -17.34 15.94
C TYR A 399 4.12 -16.87 14.92
N SER A 400 3.95 -17.60 13.81
CA SER A 400 2.95 -17.31 12.76
C SER A 400 2.98 -15.82 12.34
N TYR A 401 1.82 -15.16 12.30
CA TYR A 401 1.67 -13.77 11.89
C TYR A 401 2.41 -12.72 12.76
N TRP A 402 2.79 -13.07 13.99
CA TRP A 402 3.63 -12.18 14.80
C TRP A 402 5.02 -12.02 14.18
N ALA A 403 5.58 -13.08 13.58
CA ALA A 403 6.86 -13.00 12.88
C ALA A 403 6.78 -12.07 11.66
N ALA A 404 5.65 -12.07 10.93
CA ALA A 404 5.43 -11.15 9.83
C ALA A 404 5.41 -9.68 10.31
N ALA A 405 4.67 -9.39 11.39
CA ALA A 405 4.60 -8.04 11.95
C ALA A 405 5.97 -7.53 12.44
N TYR A 406 6.70 -8.35 13.19
CA TYR A 406 8.06 -8.00 13.64
C TYR A 406 9.08 -7.96 12.50
N GLY A 407 8.89 -8.78 11.46
CA GLY A 407 9.70 -8.74 10.24
C GLY A 407 9.63 -7.38 9.55
N HIS A 408 8.43 -6.85 9.35
CA HIS A 408 8.24 -5.50 8.80
C HIS A 408 8.84 -4.42 9.71
N LEU A 409 8.62 -4.50 11.03
CA LEU A 409 9.18 -3.55 11.98
C LEU A 409 10.71 -3.54 11.90
N ALA A 410 11.35 -4.69 12.01
CA ALA A 410 12.81 -4.80 11.96
C ALA A 410 13.39 -4.35 10.62
N SER A 411 12.74 -4.71 9.51
CA SER A 411 13.11 -4.28 8.16
C SER A 411 13.14 -2.75 8.07
N TYR A 412 12.05 -2.08 8.45
CA TYR A 412 11.99 -0.62 8.37
C TYR A 412 12.95 0.08 9.35
N VAL A 413 13.20 -0.50 10.53
CA VAL A 413 14.23 0.00 11.47
C VAL A 413 15.61 -0.08 10.85
N VAL A 414 15.97 -1.22 10.25
CA VAL A 414 17.28 -1.41 9.60
C VAL A 414 17.43 -0.47 8.40
N MET A 415 16.41 -0.37 7.54
CA MET A 415 16.41 0.58 6.42
C MET A 415 16.58 2.03 6.88
N PHE A 416 15.87 2.41 7.95
CA PHE A 416 15.96 3.73 8.56
C PHE A 416 17.37 4.01 9.10
N ALA A 417 17.93 3.08 9.85
CA ALA A 417 19.27 3.20 10.41
C ALA A 417 20.35 3.35 9.32
N ILE A 418 20.31 2.48 8.29
CA ILE A 418 21.23 2.55 7.14
C ILE A 418 21.06 3.90 6.42
N SER A 419 19.83 4.33 6.16
CA SER A 419 19.56 5.60 5.47
C SER A 419 20.01 6.80 6.30
N ALA A 420 19.87 6.77 7.64
CA ALA A 420 20.32 7.83 8.53
C ALA A 420 21.84 7.95 8.55
N VAL A 421 22.55 6.82 8.64
CA VAL A 421 24.04 6.79 8.63
C VAL A 421 24.59 7.27 7.28
N LEU A 422 24.06 6.76 6.18
CA LEU A 422 24.48 7.18 4.84
C LEU A 422 24.12 8.65 4.57
N GLY A 423 22.95 9.09 5.01
CA GLY A 423 22.51 10.48 4.90
C GLY A 423 23.42 11.44 5.66
N ALA A 424 23.86 11.08 6.86
CA ALA A 424 24.82 11.87 7.63
C ALA A 424 26.17 12.01 6.91
N LYS A 425 26.58 10.97 6.15
CA LYS A 425 27.84 10.98 5.38
C LYS A 425 27.75 11.78 4.08
N TYR A 426 26.67 11.62 3.30
CA TYR A 426 26.60 12.14 1.93
C TYR A 426 25.83 13.46 1.81
N TYR A 427 24.85 13.70 2.68
CA TYR A 427 24.05 14.93 2.69
C TYR A 427 23.61 15.23 4.13
N PRO A 428 24.51 15.76 4.98
CA PRO A 428 24.23 15.92 6.40
C PRO A 428 23.09 16.91 6.63
N ILE A 429 21.99 16.38 7.18
CA ILE A 429 20.86 17.15 7.68
C ILE A 429 20.97 17.13 9.22
N PRO A 430 20.85 18.28 9.90
CA PRO A 430 21.05 18.37 11.36
C PRO A 430 19.79 17.86 12.11
N TYR A 431 19.50 16.56 11.96
CA TYR A 431 18.41 15.93 12.71
C TYR A 431 18.68 15.98 14.21
N ARG A 432 17.68 16.33 14.98
CA ARG A 432 17.75 16.36 16.43
C ARG A 432 17.32 15.03 17.01
N TRP A 433 18.17 14.00 16.86
CA TRP A 433 17.89 12.61 17.25
C TRP A 433 17.38 12.46 18.68
N GLY A 434 17.92 13.21 19.63
CA GLY A 434 17.49 13.20 21.01
C GLY A 434 16.02 13.64 21.19
N ARG A 435 15.56 14.61 20.40
CA ARG A 435 14.15 15.04 20.44
C ARG A 435 13.22 14.01 19.79
N LEU A 436 13.63 13.44 18.65
CA LEU A 436 12.89 12.37 18.01
C LEU A 436 12.75 11.17 18.93
N ALA A 437 13.84 10.75 19.57
CA ALA A 437 13.83 9.69 20.57
C ALA A 437 12.90 10.02 21.74
N LEU A 438 12.96 11.23 22.28
CA LEU A 438 12.11 11.65 23.39
C LEU A 438 10.61 11.63 23.03
N MET A 439 10.25 12.03 21.81
CA MET A 439 8.87 11.94 21.31
C MET A 439 8.39 10.49 21.21
N ILE A 440 9.24 9.57 20.71
CA ILE A 440 8.92 8.15 20.60
C ILE A 440 8.84 7.51 22.01
N ILE A 441 9.76 7.86 22.90
CA ILE A 441 9.75 7.38 24.30
C ILE A 441 8.50 7.88 25.03
N SER A 442 8.13 9.17 24.86
CA SER A 442 6.91 9.71 25.48
C SER A 442 5.64 9.03 24.93
N MET A 443 5.59 8.73 23.64
CA MET A 443 4.51 7.92 23.03
C MET A 443 4.45 6.52 23.66
N GLY A 444 5.60 5.84 23.78
CA GLY A 444 5.70 4.51 24.39
C GLY A 444 5.32 4.52 25.88
N ALA A 445 5.72 5.57 26.63
CA ALA A 445 5.37 5.73 28.04
C ALA A 445 3.86 5.93 28.23
N VAL A 446 3.22 6.76 27.38
CA VAL A 446 1.77 6.97 27.41
C VAL A 446 1.03 5.67 27.05
N TYR A 447 1.50 4.93 26.07
CA TYR A 447 0.93 3.61 25.73
C TYR A 447 1.11 2.61 26.87
N GLY A 448 2.30 2.52 27.47
CA GLY A 448 2.55 1.66 28.63
C GLY A 448 1.68 2.03 29.83
N ALA A 449 1.50 3.34 30.08
CA ALA A 449 0.59 3.82 31.12
C ALA A 449 -0.86 3.42 30.85
N SER A 450 -1.33 3.49 29.59
CA SER A 450 -2.69 3.05 29.25
C SER A 450 -2.88 1.57 29.51
N LEU A 451 -1.92 0.71 29.17
CA LEU A 451 -1.99 -0.73 29.43
C LEU A 451 -2.04 -1.04 30.95
N LEU A 452 -1.29 -0.30 31.73
CA LEU A 452 -1.31 -0.46 33.20
C LEU A 452 -2.65 -0.01 33.79
N LEU A 453 -3.17 1.14 33.37
CA LEU A 453 -4.46 1.66 33.84
C LEU A 453 -5.62 0.75 33.40
N ASP A 454 -5.58 0.24 32.17
CA ASP A 454 -6.56 -0.73 31.70
C ASP A 454 -6.53 -2.01 32.53
N ARG A 455 -5.35 -2.52 32.84
CA ARG A 455 -5.22 -3.73 33.68
C ARG A 455 -5.67 -3.54 35.11
N VAL A 456 -5.46 -2.36 35.68
CA VAL A 456 -5.76 -2.10 37.13
C VAL A 456 -7.19 -1.65 37.34
N PHE A 457 -7.71 -0.76 36.48
CA PHE A 457 -8.99 -0.09 36.69
C PHE A 457 -10.09 -0.49 35.71
N PHE A 458 -9.73 -1.02 34.56
CA PHE A 458 -10.66 -1.27 33.47
C PHE A 458 -10.57 -2.71 32.89
N ALA A 459 -9.98 -3.64 33.64
CA ALA A 459 -9.79 -5.04 33.20
C ALA A 459 -11.09 -5.70 32.76
N ASP A 460 -12.20 -5.43 33.46
CA ASP A 460 -13.51 -6.01 33.20
C ASP A 460 -14.42 -5.13 32.34
N VAL A 461 -13.88 -4.00 31.81
CA VAL A 461 -14.66 -3.08 31.00
C VAL A 461 -14.66 -3.56 29.52
N ILE A 462 -15.76 -4.22 29.16
CA ILE A 462 -16.01 -4.72 27.81
C ILE A 462 -17.04 -3.82 27.11
N LEU A 463 -16.68 -3.33 25.94
CA LEU A 463 -17.56 -2.47 25.15
C LEU A 463 -18.86 -3.22 24.76
N GLY A 464 -20.02 -2.61 25.06
CA GLY A 464 -21.33 -3.20 24.79
C GLY A 464 -21.85 -4.17 25.88
N GLN A 465 -21.04 -4.50 26.89
CA GLN A 465 -21.45 -5.35 28.04
C GLN A 465 -21.36 -4.62 29.38
N SER A 466 -20.40 -3.69 29.51
CA SER A 466 -20.20 -2.93 30.73
C SER A 466 -21.10 -1.70 30.82
N PRO A 467 -21.35 -1.19 32.04
CA PRO A 467 -22.10 0.06 32.23
C PRO A 467 -21.51 1.23 31.43
N VAL A 468 -22.36 2.01 30.80
CA VAL A 468 -21.96 3.12 29.91
C VAL A 468 -21.01 4.10 30.63
N GLY A 469 -21.25 4.37 31.93
CA GLY A 469 -20.40 5.26 32.71
C GLY A 469 -18.94 4.77 32.82
N MET A 470 -18.70 3.45 32.95
CA MET A 470 -17.35 2.87 33.00
C MET A 470 -16.65 2.96 31.65
N VAL A 471 -17.38 2.73 30.57
CA VAL A 471 -16.84 2.90 29.21
C VAL A 471 -16.45 4.35 28.97
N ILE A 472 -17.30 5.32 29.34
CA ILE A 472 -17.00 6.75 29.23
C ILE A 472 -15.78 7.12 30.09
N ALA A 473 -15.67 6.59 31.31
CA ALA A 473 -14.52 6.84 32.18
C ALA A 473 -13.21 6.32 31.53
N LYS A 474 -13.20 5.10 30.98
CA LYS A 474 -12.05 4.53 30.25
C LYS A 474 -11.64 5.44 29.08
N LEU A 475 -12.60 5.84 28.24
CA LEU A 475 -12.35 6.72 27.09
C LEU A 475 -11.88 8.11 27.54
N GLY A 476 -12.39 8.64 28.63
CA GLY A 476 -11.95 9.90 29.23
C GLY A 476 -10.49 9.86 29.68
N VAL A 477 -10.09 8.76 30.35
CA VAL A 477 -8.68 8.52 30.77
C VAL A 477 -7.78 8.42 29.54
N HIS A 478 -8.19 7.68 28.50
CA HIS A 478 -7.44 7.56 27.25
C HIS A 478 -7.29 8.92 26.56
N THR A 479 -8.34 9.73 26.53
CA THR A 479 -8.28 11.10 25.98
C THR A 479 -7.29 11.96 26.78
N ALA A 480 -7.32 11.90 28.12
CA ALA A 480 -6.37 12.63 28.97
C ALA A 480 -4.91 12.22 28.71
N LEU A 481 -4.66 10.92 28.50
CA LEU A 481 -3.33 10.41 28.13
C LEU A 481 -2.86 10.95 26.78
N ILE A 482 -3.73 11.06 25.77
CA ILE A 482 -3.40 11.70 24.49
C ILE A 482 -3.06 13.18 24.68
N LEU A 483 -3.83 13.90 25.49
CA LEU A 483 -3.54 15.31 25.80
C LEU A 483 -2.20 15.47 26.53
N LEU A 484 -1.85 14.54 27.42
CA LEU A 484 -0.54 14.50 28.06
C LEU A 484 0.60 14.32 27.03
N TYR A 485 0.42 13.42 26.06
CA TYR A 485 1.37 13.28 24.95
C TYR A 485 1.53 14.58 24.16
N VAL A 486 0.41 15.21 23.78
CA VAL A 486 0.43 16.48 23.05
C VAL A 486 1.17 17.56 23.85
N ALA A 487 0.92 17.66 25.15
CA ALA A 487 1.61 18.59 26.04
C ALA A 487 3.13 18.31 26.12
N SER A 488 3.51 17.02 26.23
CA SER A 488 4.92 16.62 26.25
C SER A 488 5.65 17.00 24.96
N VAL A 489 5.04 16.72 23.81
CA VAL A 489 5.58 17.08 22.48
C VAL A 489 5.67 18.60 22.32
N TRP A 490 4.64 19.31 22.71
CA TRP A 490 4.65 20.78 22.68
C TRP A 490 5.79 21.35 23.53
N TYR A 491 6.03 20.83 24.73
CA TYR A 491 7.13 21.22 25.59
C TYR A 491 8.49 20.96 24.91
N VAL A 492 8.70 19.77 24.32
CA VAL A 492 9.92 19.41 23.60
C VAL A 492 10.19 20.34 22.42
N ILE A 493 9.15 20.72 21.67
CA ILE A 493 9.26 21.63 20.54
C ILE A 493 9.50 23.08 20.99
N ARG A 494 8.80 23.54 22.06
CA ARG A 494 8.91 24.92 22.54
C ARG A 494 10.29 25.24 23.13
N LYS A 495 10.92 24.32 23.85
CA LYS A 495 12.30 24.45 24.36
C LYS A 495 13.34 24.76 23.25
N ARG A 496 12.90 24.89 22.00
CA ARG A 496 13.68 25.33 20.86
C ARG A 496 13.84 26.87 20.79
N ARG A 497 12.89 27.65 21.39
CA ARG A 497 12.80 29.11 21.23
C ARG A 497 13.49 29.89 22.35
N SER A 498 13.91 29.19 23.39
CA SER A 498 14.77 29.72 24.47
C SER A 498 16.22 29.20 24.28
#